data_a4e5b1264e97f7516004a3587a3b41c6
#
_entry.id   a4e5b1264e97f7516004a3587a3b41c6
#
_cell.length_a   1.000
_cell.length_b   1.000
_cell.length_c   1.000
_cell.angle_alpha   90.00
_cell.angle_beta   90.00
_cell.angle_gamma   90.00
#
_symmetry.space_group_name_H-M   'P 1'
#
loop_
_entity.id
_entity.type
_entity.pdbx_description
1 polymer ?
#
loop_
_entity_poly.entity_id
_entity_poly.type
_entity_poly.pdbx_seq_one_letter_code
_entity_poly.pdbx_strand_id
1 'polypeptide(L)'
;MGKRPLRTTLSVKNLMYRGVPIEYIHADLDEYPIEENTRELFARYMDYLDEMFDDKINLILYGSNGSGKTYLSSLIVKEAYRRRYSSFRVTLQAYIDMQFKRDREKIAEKIEEIINAEL
;
A
#
# COMPACT_ATOMS: atom_id res chain seq x y z
N MET A 1 16.52 16.58 -10.58
CA MET A 1 16.17 15.45 -11.41
C MET A 1 14.71 15.40 -11.73
N GLY A 2 14.38 15.14 -12.96
CA GLY A 2 13.01 15.06 -13.38
C GLY A 2 12.26 13.90 -12.75
N LYS A 3 11.00 14.12 -12.44
CA LYS A 3 10.08 13.07 -12.04
C LYS A 3 9.87 12.12 -13.22
N ARG A 4 9.61 10.85 -12.94
CA ARG A 4 9.23 9.90 -13.97
C ARG A 4 7.96 10.38 -14.68
N PRO A 5 7.83 10.13 -16.01
CA PRO A 5 6.62 10.51 -16.70
C PRO A 5 5.40 9.82 -16.08
N LEU A 6 4.32 10.57 -15.93
CA LEU A 6 3.09 10.04 -15.37
C LEU A 6 2.45 9.03 -16.31
N ARG A 7 1.78 8.02 -15.75
CA ARG A 7 0.95 7.12 -16.55
C ARG A 7 -0.31 7.86 -16.99
N THR A 8 -0.63 7.77 -18.25
CA THR A 8 -1.80 8.45 -18.80
C THR A 8 -3.06 7.61 -18.73
N THR A 9 -2.92 6.28 -18.53
CA THR A 9 -4.04 5.37 -18.44
C THR A 9 -3.92 4.53 -17.18
N LEU A 10 -5.08 4.23 -16.57
CA LEU A 10 -5.16 3.31 -15.43
C LEU A 10 -5.39 1.90 -15.94
N SER A 11 -4.53 0.97 -15.57
CA SER A 11 -4.74 -0.44 -15.85
C SER A 11 -5.54 -1.05 -14.69
N VAL A 12 -6.80 -1.41 -14.95
CA VAL A 12 -7.67 -2.03 -13.94
C VAL A 12 -7.03 -3.29 -13.38
N LYS A 13 -6.48 -4.14 -14.24
CA LYS A 13 -5.84 -5.37 -13.85
C LYS A 13 -4.63 -5.13 -12.94
N ASN A 14 -3.78 -4.17 -13.28
CA ASN A 14 -2.61 -3.83 -12.47
C ASN A 14 -3.00 -3.24 -11.12
N LEU A 15 -4.01 -2.39 -11.09
CA LEU A 15 -4.48 -1.81 -9.82
C LEU A 15 -5.11 -2.86 -8.92
N MET A 16 -5.88 -3.78 -9.47
CA MET A 16 -6.44 -4.88 -8.70
C MET A 16 -5.35 -5.79 -8.13
N TYR A 17 -4.33 -6.07 -8.93
CA TYR A 17 -3.17 -6.84 -8.47
C TYR A 17 -2.47 -6.15 -7.29
N ARG A 18 -2.45 -4.83 -7.28
CA ARG A 18 -1.85 -4.04 -6.20
C ARG A 18 -2.77 -3.87 -4.98
N GLY A 19 -3.92 -4.52 -4.97
CA GLY A 19 -4.82 -4.53 -3.83
C GLY A 19 -5.93 -3.49 -3.86
N VAL A 20 -6.12 -2.79 -4.98
CA VAL A 20 -7.22 -1.83 -5.12
C VAL A 20 -8.50 -2.59 -5.46
N PRO A 21 -9.56 -2.53 -4.62
CA PRO A 21 -10.84 -3.15 -4.94
C PRO A 21 -11.43 -2.55 -6.21
N ILE A 22 -12.12 -3.40 -6.99
CA ILE A 22 -12.70 -2.97 -8.27
C ILE A 22 -13.64 -1.77 -8.10
N GLU A 23 -14.37 -1.72 -7.01
CA GLU A 23 -15.32 -0.64 -6.68
C GLU A 23 -14.64 0.71 -6.47
N TYR A 24 -13.32 0.74 -6.23
CA TYR A 24 -12.56 1.97 -5.99
C TYR A 24 -11.56 2.30 -7.12
N ILE A 25 -11.63 1.60 -8.25
CA ILE A 25 -10.72 1.85 -9.37
C ILE A 25 -10.84 3.30 -9.88
N HIS A 26 -12.04 3.85 -9.89
CA HIS A 26 -12.32 5.22 -10.32
C HIS A 26 -12.58 6.19 -9.17
N ALA A 27 -12.14 5.82 -7.95
CA ALA A 27 -12.33 6.66 -6.77
C ALA A 27 -11.60 7.99 -6.89
N ASP A 28 -12.21 9.05 -6.33
CA ASP A 28 -11.66 10.39 -6.30
C ASP A 28 -11.85 10.98 -4.89
N LEU A 29 -10.81 11.64 -4.38
CA LEU A 29 -10.86 12.26 -3.06
C LEU A 29 -11.98 13.30 -2.95
N ASP A 30 -12.21 14.06 -4.01
CA ASP A 30 -13.23 15.13 -4.02
C ASP A 30 -14.66 14.60 -3.90
N GLU A 31 -14.88 13.36 -4.33
CA GLU A 31 -16.19 12.72 -4.31
C GLU A 31 -16.50 11.99 -3.00
N TYR A 32 -15.50 11.79 -2.15
CA TYR A 32 -15.69 10.99 -0.95
C TYR A 32 -16.06 11.88 0.24
N PRO A 33 -17.17 11.56 0.95
CA PRO A 33 -17.65 12.39 2.06
C PRO A 33 -16.86 12.09 3.34
N ILE A 34 -15.71 12.72 3.49
CA ILE A 34 -14.91 12.65 4.71
C ILE A 34 -14.84 14.03 5.36
N GLU A 35 -14.48 14.05 6.64
CA GLU A 35 -14.25 15.28 7.37
C GLU A 35 -13.21 16.16 6.68
N GLU A 36 -13.45 17.48 6.65
CA GLU A 36 -12.59 18.41 5.94
C GLU A 36 -11.14 18.39 6.43
N ASN A 37 -10.92 18.31 7.74
CA ASN A 37 -9.57 18.23 8.29
C ASN A 37 -8.83 16.98 7.82
N THR A 38 -9.52 15.84 7.77
CA THR A 38 -8.95 14.59 7.27
C THR A 38 -8.62 14.69 5.79
N ARG A 39 -9.51 15.34 5.03
CA ARG A 39 -9.30 15.57 3.60
C ARG A 39 -8.04 16.41 3.35
N GLU A 40 -7.88 17.50 4.13
CA GLU A 40 -6.71 18.37 4.01
C GLU A 40 -5.41 17.65 4.35
N LEU A 41 -5.40 16.89 5.44
CA LEU A 41 -4.23 16.10 5.83
C LEU A 41 -3.86 15.08 4.76
N PHE A 42 -4.85 14.42 4.20
CA PHE A 42 -4.65 13.44 3.15
C PHE A 42 -4.12 14.11 1.87
N ALA A 43 -4.67 15.26 1.49
CA ALA A 43 -4.21 16.00 0.33
C ALA A 43 -2.74 16.43 0.49
N ARG A 44 -2.33 16.86 1.68
CA ARG A 44 -0.93 17.18 1.98
C ARG A 44 -0.04 15.94 1.84
N TYR A 45 -0.49 14.81 2.36
CA TYR A 45 0.27 13.58 2.20
C TYR A 45 0.47 13.24 0.72
N MET A 46 -0.56 13.40 -0.09
CA MET A 46 -0.47 13.16 -1.53
C MET A 46 0.50 14.12 -2.23
N ASP A 47 0.55 15.38 -1.80
CA ASP A 47 1.50 16.36 -2.34
C ASP A 47 2.96 15.97 -2.05
N TYR A 48 3.22 15.32 -0.91
CA TYR A 48 4.56 14.87 -0.51
C TYR A 48 4.83 13.40 -0.83
N LEU A 49 4.03 12.81 -1.70
CA LEU A 49 4.13 11.37 -1.96
C LEU A 49 5.51 10.96 -2.49
N ASP A 50 6.11 11.76 -3.36
CA ASP A 50 7.44 11.47 -3.91
C ASP A 50 8.50 11.42 -2.80
N GLU A 51 8.47 12.39 -1.89
CA GLU A 51 9.38 12.44 -0.75
C GLU A 51 9.16 11.26 0.21
N MET A 52 7.90 10.88 0.41
CA MET A 52 7.56 9.74 1.25
C MET A 52 8.14 8.44 0.69
N PHE A 53 8.09 8.25 -0.63
CA PHE A 53 8.69 7.09 -1.27
C PHE A 53 10.22 7.14 -1.22
N ASP A 54 10.82 8.29 -1.47
CA ASP A 54 12.27 8.46 -1.43
C ASP A 54 12.83 8.19 -0.03
N ASP A 55 12.15 8.65 1.01
CA ASP A 55 12.56 8.48 2.41
C ASP A 55 12.07 7.15 3.00
N LYS A 56 11.37 6.33 2.23
CA LYS A 56 10.82 5.03 2.66
C LYS A 56 9.91 5.14 3.87
N ILE A 57 9.09 6.19 3.91
CA ILE A 57 8.14 6.42 4.99
C ILE A 57 6.86 5.64 4.70
N ASN A 58 6.44 4.83 5.66
CA ASN A 58 5.21 4.06 5.58
C ASN A 58 4.04 4.86 6.14
N LEU A 59 2.84 4.58 5.63
CA LEU A 59 1.60 5.16 6.12
C LEU A 59 0.74 4.07 6.74
N ILE A 60 0.23 4.34 7.94
CA ILE A 60 -0.72 3.47 8.62
C ILE A 60 -2.05 4.21 8.74
N LEU A 61 -3.12 3.62 8.22
CA LEU A 61 -4.47 4.12 8.36
C LEU A 61 -5.22 3.27 9.39
N TYR A 62 -5.75 3.91 10.41
CA TYR A 62 -6.49 3.21 11.46
C TYR A 62 -7.81 3.93 11.75
N GLY A 63 -8.74 3.22 12.35
CA GLY A 63 -10.06 3.75 12.67
C GLY A 63 -11.11 2.64 12.63
N SER A 64 -12.34 3.01 12.93
CA SER A 64 -13.47 2.08 12.92
C SER A 64 -13.81 1.65 11.48
N ASN A 65 -14.54 0.53 11.36
CA ASN A 65 -15.07 0.11 10.08
C ASN A 65 -15.97 1.20 9.50
N GLY A 66 -15.85 1.43 8.19
CA GLY A 66 -16.60 2.49 7.52
C GLY A 66 -16.01 3.89 7.63
N SER A 67 -14.80 4.03 8.21
CA SER A 67 -14.13 5.33 8.32
C SER A 67 -13.41 5.77 7.03
N GLY A 68 -13.43 4.95 5.98
CA GLY A 68 -12.85 5.32 4.70
C GLY A 68 -11.41 4.86 4.48
N LYS A 69 -10.88 4.01 5.34
CA LYS A 69 -9.49 3.54 5.25
C LYS A 69 -9.20 2.85 3.90
N THR A 70 -10.09 1.97 3.46
CA THR A 70 -9.94 1.25 2.20
C THR A 70 -9.97 2.20 1.02
N TYR A 71 -10.87 3.17 1.06
CA TYR A 71 -10.99 4.18 0.02
C TYR A 71 -9.71 5.03 -0.08
N LEU A 72 -9.25 5.57 1.05
CA LEU A 72 -8.06 6.41 1.10
C LEU A 72 -6.80 5.66 0.71
N SER A 73 -6.63 4.43 1.20
CA SER A 73 -5.47 3.61 0.82
C SER A 73 -5.47 3.26 -0.66
N SER A 74 -6.65 3.05 -1.24
CA SER A 74 -6.80 2.81 -2.68
C SER A 74 -6.38 4.04 -3.50
N LEU A 75 -6.74 5.24 -3.04
CA LEU A 75 -6.31 6.48 -3.70
C LEU A 75 -4.78 6.63 -3.70
N ILE A 76 -4.12 6.28 -2.59
CA ILE A 76 -2.66 6.33 -2.50
C ILE A 76 -2.02 5.37 -3.50
N VAL A 77 -2.51 4.14 -3.58
CA VAL A 77 -1.98 3.14 -4.52
C VAL A 77 -2.18 3.61 -5.97
N LYS A 78 -3.34 4.18 -6.27
CA LYS A 78 -3.62 4.71 -7.61
C LYS A 78 -2.65 5.84 -7.97
N GLU A 79 -2.44 6.79 -7.06
CA GLU A 79 -1.51 7.90 -7.31
C GLU A 79 -0.08 7.41 -7.43
N ALA A 80 0.34 6.48 -6.60
CA ALA A 80 1.64 5.86 -6.69
C ALA A 80 1.82 5.14 -8.04
N TYR A 81 0.81 4.42 -8.49
CA TYR A 81 0.82 3.77 -9.80
C TYR A 81 0.97 4.80 -10.92
N ARG A 82 0.21 5.90 -10.85
CA ARG A 82 0.28 6.97 -11.83
C ARG A 82 1.68 7.59 -11.90
N ARG A 83 2.35 7.73 -10.76
CA ARG A 83 3.72 8.26 -10.65
C ARG A 83 4.80 7.19 -10.88
N ARG A 84 4.42 5.97 -11.26
CA ARG A 84 5.30 4.83 -11.53
C ARG A 84 6.05 4.30 -10.33
N TYR A 85 5.53 4.49 -9.14
CA TYR A 85 6.05 3.84 -7.94
C TYR A 85 5.45 2.45 -7.78
N SER A 86 6.22 1.54 -7.19
CA SER A 86 5.72 0.23 -6.80
C SER A 86 5.05 0.34 -5.42
N SER A 87 3.80 -0.04 -5.34
CA SER A 87 3.05 -0.01 -4.09
C SER A 87 1.98 -1.09 -4.08
N PHE A 88 1.64 -1.55 -2.87
CA PHE A 88 0.59 -2.54 -2.67
C PHE A 88 -0.23 -2.15 -1.46
N ARG A 89 -1.53 -2.39 -1.55
CA ARG A 89 -2.44 -2.27 -0.43
C ARG A 89 -2.70 -3.66 0.13
N VAL A 90 -2.48 -3.83 1.43
CA VAL A 90 -2.82 -5.07 2.13
C VAL A 90 -3.52 -4.72 3.43
N THR A 91 -4.33 -5.64 3.94
CA THR A 91 -4.90 -5.47 5.27
C THR A 91 -3.82 -5.76 6.32
N LEU A 92 -3.97 -5.16 7.51
CA LEU A 92 -3.03 -5.43 8.60
C LEU A 92 -2.97 -6.92 8.91
N GLN A 93 -4.11 -7.60 8.91
CA GLN A 93 -4.17 -9.04 9.17
C GLN A 93 -3.38 -9.83 8.14
N ALA A 94 -3.55 -9.52 6.84
CA ALA A 94 -2.79 -10.16 5.78
C ALA A 94 -1.28 -9.93 5.92
N TYR A 95 -0.89 -8.71 6.30
CA TYR A 95 0.51 -8.39 6.53
C TYR A 95 1.09 -9.20 7.70
N ILE A 96 0.36 -9.28 8.80
CA ILE A 96 0.77 -10.07 9.97
C ILE A 96 0.92 -11.55 9.57
N ASP A 97 -0.04 -12.10 8.84
CA ASP A 97 0.00 -13.49 8.39
C ASP A 97 1.23 -13.78 7.52
N MET A 98 1.57 -12.84 6.63
CA MET A 98 2.77 -12.95 5.81
C MET A 98 4.05 -12.96 6.64
N GLN A 99 4.13 -12.13 7.68
CA GLN A 99 5.29 -12.08 8.57
C GLN A 99 5.45 -13.37 9.35
N PHE A 100 4.37 -13.93 9.90
CA PHE A 100 4.41 -15.20 10.61
C PHE A 100 4.84 -16.35 9.69
N LYS A 101 4.35 -16.39 8.48
CA LYS A 101 4.76 -17.39 7.50
C LYS A 101 6.25 -17.29 7.19
N ARG A 102 6.74 -16.08 6.99
CA ARG A 102 8.15 -15.82 6.73
C ARG A 102 9.04 -16.28 7.89
N ASP A 103 8.63 -15.99 9.12
CA ASP A 103 9.38 -16.38 10.32
C ASP A 103 9.42 -17.89 10.48
N ARG A 104 8.31 -18.58 10.22
CA ARG A 104 8.26 -20.05 10.27
C ARG A 104 9.18 -20.68 9.23
N GLU A 105 9.21 -20.13 8.03
CA GLU A 105 10.10 -20.60 6.96
C GLU A 105 11.58 -20.43 7.34
N LYS A 106 11.95 -19.30 7.93
CA LYS A 106 13.29 -19.05 8.41
C LYS A 106 13.73 -20.01 9.51
N ILE A 107 12.84 -20.28 10.45
CA ILE A 107 13.08 -21.23 11.56
C ILE A 107 13.27 -22.65 11.00
N ALA A 108 12.42 -23.05 10.07
CA ALA A 108 12.51 -24.36 9.44
C ALA A 108 13.84 -24.55 8.68
N GLU A 109 14.25 -23.54 7.93
CA GLU A 109 15.53 -23.54 7.22
C GLU A 109 16.71 -23.68 8.19
N LYS A 110 16.67 -22.96 9.30
CA LYS A 110 17.73 -23.01 10.30
C LYS A 110 17.83 -24.37 10.99
N ILE A 111 16.70 -24.98 11.30
CA ILE A 111 16.66 -26.33 11.87
C ILE A 111 17.27 -27.33 10.88
N GLU A 112 16.91 -27.25 9.62
CA GLU A 112 17.46 -28.11 8.57
C GLU A 112 18.98 -27.96 8.44
N GLU A 113 19.48 -26.73 8.48
CA GLU A 113 20.93 -26.46 8.47
C GLU A 113 21.63 -27.13 9.66
N ILE A 114 21.06 -27.04 10.85
CA ILE A 114 21.64 -27.65 12.05
C ILE A 114 21.66 -29.17 11.92
N ILE A 115 20.59 -29.79 11.45
CA ILE A 115 20.50 -31.23 11.25
C ILE A 115 21.55 -31.69 10.24
N ASN A 116 21.66 -30.97 9.12
CA ASN A 116 22.64 -31.33 8.07
C ASN A 116 24.09 -31.16 8.55
N ALA A 117 24.35 -30.18 9.42
CA ALA A 117 25.70 -29.98 9.95
C ALA A 117 26.16 -31.06 10.92
N GLU A 118 25.24 -31.75 11.57
CA GLU A 118 25.54 -32.84 12.49
C GLU A 118 25.71 -34.20 11.81
N LEU A 119 25.32 -34.27 10.56
CA LEU A 119 25.46 -35.48 9.75
C LEU A 119 26.77 -35.47 8.96
#